data_4dbce46e5ce8acd75156b92d7cb6097f
#
_entry.id   4dbce46e5ce8acd75156b92d7cb6097f
#
_cell.length_a   1.000
_cell.length_b   1.000
_cell.length_c   1.000
_cell.angle_alpha   90.00
_cell.angle_beta   90.00
_cell.angle_gamma   90.00
#
_symmetry.space_group_name_H-M   'P 1'
#
loop_
_entity.id
_entity.type
_entity.pdbx_description
1 polymer ?
#
loop_
_entity_poly.entity_id
_entity_poly.type
_entity_poly.pdbx_seq_one_letter_code
_entity_poly.pdbx_strand_id
1 'polypeptide(L)'
;MNNKAIYKLTYGLFVLSAFTKGKHNGCIINTAAQVTSSPNRISIAVNKANLTHDIILETGLFNISVISEDATFKLFERFGFQTGRDVDKFEGMVGFQKAANGINYVTKGTNAYISAKVETTVDLGTHTMFIAEVTDMEVLSDVPSVTYSYYQEHIKPKPQPKTVTAEESGKTVWRCTVCGYEYEGEEIPEDFICPWCKHPASDFEKVTK
;
A
#
# COMPACT_ATOMS: atom_id res chain seq x y z
N MET A 1 8.36 -21.30 15.63
CA MET A 1 8.08 -21.06 14.20
C MET A 1 8.94 -19.87 13.75
N ASN A 2 9.60 -19.92 12.56
CA ASN A 2 10.39 -18.78 12.07
C ASN A 2 9.52 -17.88 11.19
N ASN A 3 8.96 -16.82 11.74
CA ASN A 3 8.03 -15.91 11.06
C ASN A 3 8.70 -15.15 9.88
N LYS A 4 10.04 -15.12 9.80
CA LYS A 4 10.75 -14.49 8.66
C LYS A 4 10.53 -15.23 7.33
N ALA A 5 10.03 -16.46 7.36
CA ALA A 5 9.70 -17.21 6.14
C ALA A 5 8.65 -16.49 5.27
N ILE A 6 7.69 -15.74 5.88
CA ILE A 6 6.66 -14.99 5.15
C ILE A 6 7.27 -13.89 4.25
N TYR A 7 8.41 -13.31 4.62
CA TYR A 7 9.11 -12.29 3.83
C TYR A 7 9.80 -12.84 2.56
N LYS A 8 9.78 -14.17 2.36
CA LYS A 8 10.27 -14.80 1.13
C LYS A 8 9.22 -14.84 0.03
N LEU A 9 7.96 -14.51 0.35
CA LEU A 9 6.93 -14.34 -0.68
C LEU A 9 7.25 -13.11 -1.53
N THR A 10 7.09 -13.26 -2.85
CA THR A 10 7.29 -12.17 -3.80
C THR A 10 5.96 -11.46 -4.05
N TYR A 11 5.98 -10.14 -3.91
CA TYR A 11 4.81 -9.29 -4.13
C TYR A 11 5.14 -8.19 -5.15
N GLY A 12 4.16 -7.87 -6.01
CA GLY A 12 4.10 -6.58 -6.68
C GLY A 12 3.59 -5.48 -5.73
N LEU A 13 3.55 -4.25 -6.21
CA LEU A 13 2.95 -3.11 -5.51
C LEU A 13 1.98 -2.38 -6.44
N PHE A 14 0.86 -1.97 -5.88
CA PHE A 14 -0.27 -1.45 -6.64
C PHE A 14 -0.92 -0.27 -5.93
N VAL A 15 -1.40 0.71 -6.71
CA VAL A 15 -2.38 1.67 -6.22
C VAL A 15 -3.76 1.09 -6.49
N LEU A 16 -4.47 0.73 -5.43
CA LEU A 16 -5.87 0.35 -5.48
C LEU A 16 -6.73 1.62 -5.36
N SER A 17 -7.65 1.84 -6.29
CA SER A 17 -8.56 2.99 -6.27
C SER A 17 -10.03 2.57 -6.36
N ALA A 18 -10.88 3.34 -5.71
CA ALA A 18 -12.32 3.18 -5.72
C ALA A 18 -13.01 4.55 -5.66
N PHE A 19 -14.32 4.58 -5.95
CA PHE A 19 -15.10 5.82 -6.04
C PHE A 19 -16.49 5.62 -5.47
N THR A 20 -16.95 6.54 -4.64
CA THR A 20 -18.33 6.62 -4.20
C THR A 20 -18.72 8.07 -3.90
N LYS A 21 -20.00 8.43 -4.13
CA LYS A 21 -20.62 9.72 -3.72
C LYS A 21 -19.79 10.97 -4.11
N GLY A 22 -19.18 10.94 -5.32
CA GLY A 22 -18.37 12.05 -5.81
C GLY A 22 -16.92 12.11 -5.29
N LYS A 23 -16.50 11.18 -4.40
CA LYS A 23 -15.17 11.13 -3.83
C LYS A 23 -14.40 9.92 -4.33
N HIS A 24 -13.22 10.17 -4.95
CA HIS A 24 -12.24 9.14 -5.24
C HIS A 24 -11.36 8.87 -4.02
N ASN A 25 -10.96 7.65 -3.83
CA ASN A 25 -9.97 7.28 -2.84
C ASN A 25 -9.06 6.16 -3.35
N GLY A 26 -7.91 5.97 -2.69
CA GLY A 26 -7.01 4.87 -3.00
C GLY A 26 -6.07 4.55 -1.84
N CYS A 27 -5.44 3.37 -1.93
CA CYS A 27 -4.41 2.93 -1.00
C CYS A 27 -3.38 2.06 -1.73
N ILE A 28 -2.20 1.90 -1.12
CA ILE A 28 -1.21 0.92 -1.59
C ILE A 28 -1.63 -0.47 -1.10
N ILE A 29 -1.57 -1.45 -2.00
CA ILE A 29 -1.66 -2.88 -1.69
C ILE A 29 -0.52 -3.66 -2.35
N ASN A 30 -0.23 -4.85 -1.82
CA ASN A 30 0.73 -5.80 -2.38
C ASN A 30 0.09 -7.18 -2.66
N THR A 31 -1.22 -7.28 -2.57
CA THR A 31 -1.98 -8.54 -2.54
C THR A 31 -2.77 -8.80 -3.82
N ALA A 32 -2.52 -8.05 -4.90
CA ALA A 32 -3.20 -8.31 -6.17
C ALA A 32 -2.54 -9.48 -6.91
N ALA A 33 -3.37 -10.42 -7.34
CA ALA A 33 -2.94 -11.57 -8.14
C ALA A 33 -4.05 -12.03 -9.11
N GLN A 34 -3.66 -12.44 -10.32
CA GLN A 34 -4.56 -13.15 -11.21
C GLN A 34 -4.83 -14.56 -10.65
N VAL A 35 -6.09 -14.95 -10.53
CA VAL A 35 -6.49 -16.26 -10.00
C VAL A 35 -7.07 -17.20 -11.05
N THR A 36 -7.64 -16.65 -12.12
CA THR A 36 -8.08 -17.42 -13.31
C THR A 36 -7.90 -16.58 -14.56
N SER A 37 -7.70 -17.23 -15.71
CA SER A 37 -7.59 -16.57 -17.01
C SER A 37 -8.85 -16.68 -17.86
N SER A 38 -9.71 -17.67 -17.59
CA SER A 38 -10.99 -17.86 -18.29
C SER A 38 -12.04 -18.41 -17.32
N PRO A 39 -12.99 -17.57 -16.83
CA PRO A 39 -13.03 -16.11 -16.99
C PRO A 39 -11.83 -15.43 -16.33
N ASN A 40 -11.48 -14.22 -16.81
CA ASN A 40 -10.35 -13.48 -16.26
C ASN A 40 -10.72 -12.88 -14.91
N ARG A 41 -10.08 -13.36 -13.84
CA ARG A 41 -10.33 -12.92 -12.46
C ARG A 41 -9.05 -12.59 -11.74
N ILE A 42 -9.16 -11.59 -10.89
CA ILE A 42 -8.11 -11.21 -9.95
C ILE A 42 -8.62 -11.28 -8.51
N SER A 43 -7.70 -11.51 -7.58
CA SER A 43 -7.96 -11.35 -6.15
C SER A 43 -7.17 -10.17 -5.58
N ILE A 44 -7.74 -9.49 -4.60
CA ILE A 44 -7.05 -8.51 -3.76
C ILE A 44 -7.43 -8.75 -2.30
N ALA A 45 -6.52 -8.53 -1.35
CA ALA A 45 -6.85 -8.48 0.07
C ALA A 45 -6.63 -7.04 0.60
N VAL A 46 -7.68 -6.46 1.18
CA VAL A 46 -7.69 -5.05 1.60
C VAL A 46 -7.95 -4.95 3.09
N ASN A 47 -7.11 -4.19 3.79
CA ASN A 47 -7.28 -3.93 5.22
C ASN A 47 -8.58 -3.18 5.48
N LYS A 48 -9.39 -3.68 6.43
CA LYS A 48 -10.69 -3.10 6.82
C LYS A 48 -10.59 -1.68 7.41
N ALA A 49 -9.42 -1.26 7.88
CA ALA A 49 -9.19 0.11 8.34
C ALA A 49 -9.10 1.14 7.19
N ASN A 50 -8.88 0.69 5.94
CA ASN A 50 -8.79 1.58 4.79
C ASN A 50 -10.16 2.05 4.33
N LEU A 51 -10.33 3.35 4.08
CA LEU A 51 -11.56 3.89 3.47
C LEU A 51 -11.84 3.24 2.09
N THR A 52 -10.79 2.92 1.32
CA THR A 52 -10.91 2.23 0.02
C THR A 52 -11.64 0.89 0.17
N HIS A 53 -11.41 0.16 1.27
CA HIS A 53 -12.10 -1.09 1.59
C HIS A 53 -13.63 -0.88 1.67
N ASP A 54 -14.05 0.13 2.44
CA ASP A 54 -15.48 0.42 2.65
C ASP A 54 -16.16 0.81 1.34
N ILE A 55 -15.47 1.61 0.50
CA ILE A 55 -15.96 2.01 -0.81
C ILE A 55 -16.14 0.80 -1.72
N ILE A 56 -15.19 -0.14 -1.74
CA ILE A 56 -15.30 -1.35 -2.57
C ILE A 56 -16.44 -2.25 -2.08
N LEU A 57 -16.64 -2.38 -0.76
CA LEU A 57 -17.79 -3.12 -0.22
C LEU A 57 -19.12 -2.48 -0.64
N GLU A 58 -19.21 -1.13 -0.67
CA GLU A 58 -20.42 -0.41 -1.05
C GLU A 58 -20.70 -0.52 -2.55
N THR A 59 -19.66 -0.41 -3.41
CA THR A 59 -19.84 -0.23 -4.86
C THR A 59 -19.59 -1.48 -5.68
N GLY A 60 -18.81 -2.42 -5.15
CA GLY A 60 -18.37 -3.61 -5.88
C GLY A 60 -17.38 -3.33 -7.00
N LEU A 61 -16.81 -2.10 -7.09
CA LEU A 61 -15.96 -1.70 -8.22
C LEU A 61 -14.63 -1.15 -7.72
N PHE A 62 -13.54 -1.45 -8.44
CA PHE A 62 -12.22 -0.90 -8.17
C PHE A 62 -11.33 -0.89 -9.41
N ASN A 63 -10.26 -0.09 -9.36
CA ASN A 63 -9.15 -0.15 -10.30
C ASN A 63 -7.86 -0.46 -9.56
N ILE A 64 -6.96 -1.18 -10.21
CA ILE A 64 -5.57 -1.38 -9.79
C ILE A 64 -4.69 -0.65 -10.81
N SER A 65 -3.75 0.18 -10.34
CA SER A 65 -2.64 0.69 -11.14
C SER A 65 -1.38 -0.04 -10.72
N VAL A 66 -0.74 -0.74 -11.63
CA VAL A 66 0.49 -1.50 -11.39
C VAL A 66 1.65 -0.53 -11.31
N ILE A 67 2.32 -0.44 -10.16
CA ILE A 67 3.42 0.51 -9.95
C ILE A 67 4.66 0.04 -10.71
N SER A 68 5.32 0.96 -11.42
CA SER A 68 6.54 0.73 -12.19
C SER A 68 7.79 1.26 -11.49
N GLU A 69 8.97 0.83 -11.93
CA GLU A 69 10.26 1.16 -11.30
C GLU A 69 10.63 2.65 -11.40
N ASP A 70 9.97 3.43 -12.27
CA ASP A 70 10.09 4.89 -12.35
C ASP A 70 9.21 5.65 -11.34
N ALA A 71 8.45 4.94 -10.50
CA ALA A 71 7.67 5.55 -9.44
C ALA A 71 8.57 6.20 -8.39
N THR A 72 8.16 7.38 -7.92
CA THR A 72 8.86 8.07 -6.82
C THR A 72 8.20 7.75 -5.49
N PHE A 73 8.94 7.91 -4.39
CA PHE A 73 8.42 7.69 -3.04
C PHE A 73 7.16 8.53 -2.73
N LYS A 74 6.99 9.70 -3.38
CA LYS A 74 5.80 10.56 -3.23
C LYS A 74 4.49 9.84 -3.55
N LEU A 75 4.50 8.86 -4.49
CA LEU A 75 3.33 8.05 -4.78
C LEU A 75 2.95 7.19 -3.56
N PHE A 76 3.94 6.58 -2.92
CA PHE A 76 3.74 5.76 -1.72
C PHE A 76 3.33 6.61 -0.51
N GLU A 77 3.92 7.80 -0.31
CA GLU A 77 3.49 8.73 0.74
C GLU A 77 2.01 9.09 0.60
N ARG A 78 1.58 9.43 -0.63
CA ARG A 78 0.20 9.84 -0.91
C ARG A 78 -0.80 8.72 -0.67
N PHE A 79 -0.55 7.52 -1.18
CA PHE A 79 -1.52 6.43 -1.13
C PHE A 79 -1.29 5.46 0.03
N GLY A 80 -0.09 5.38 0.60
CA GLY A 80 0.28 4.44 1.65
C GLY A 80 0.34 5.03 3.07
N PHE A 81 0.75 6.31 3.21
CA PHE A 81 1.01 6.92 4.53
C PHE A 81 -0.04 7.95 4.98
N GLN A 82 -1.07 8.18 4.18
CA GLN A 82 -2.18 9.08 4.51
C GLN A 82 -3.49 8.30 4.57
N THR A 83 -4.41 8.71 5.44
CA THR A 83 -5.76 8.15 5.45
C THR A 83 -6.69 8.94 4.53
N GLY A 84 -7.46 8.24 3.68
CA GLY A 84 -8.48 8.87 2.83
C GLY A 84 -9.69 9.39 3.60
N ARG A 85 -9.75 9.16 4.92
CA ARG A 85 -10.77 9.74 5.78
C ARG A 85 -10.51 11.23 6.03
N ASP A 86 -9.23 11.62 6.10
CA ASP A 86 -8.80 12.97 6.45
C ASP A 86 -8.44 13.81 5.21
N VAL A 87 -7.95 13.15 4.13
CA VAL A 87 -7.46 13.85 2.93
C VAL A 87 -8.06 13.26 1.65
N ASP A 88 -8.25 14.10 0.64
CA ASP A 88 -8.50 13.65 -0.73
C ASP A 88 -7.15 13.34 -1.41
N LYS A 89 -6.91 12.07 -1.65
CA LYS A 89 -5.65 11.61 -2.22
C LYS A 89 -5.49 11.91 -3.73
N PHE A 90 -6.56 12.33 -4.41
CA PHE A 90 -6.51 12.74 -5.81
C PHE A 90 -6.52 14.26 -5.99
N GLU A 91 -6.85 15.03 -4.96
CA GLU A 91 -6.81 16.49 -5.00
C GLU A 91 -5.40 17.01 -5.31
N GLY A 92 -5.31 17.93 -6.28
CA GLY A 92 -4.04 18.50 -6.74
C GLY A 92 -3.04 17.51 -7.34
N MET A 93 -3.43 16.24 -7.55
CA MET A 93 -2.60 15.24 -8.18
C MET A 93 -2.62 15.43 -9.71
N VAL A 94 -1.47 15.27 -10.33
CA VAL A 94 -1.31 15.11 -11.78
C VAL A 94 -0.89 13.67 -12.10
N GLY A 95 -1.25 13.15 -13.28
CA GLY A 95 -0.87 11.80 -13.69
C GLY A 95 -1.85 10.73 -13.21
N PHE A 96 -3.15 11.03 -13.39
CA PHE A 96 -4.22 10.04 -13.32
C PHE A 96 -5.23 10.27 -14.44
N GLN A 97 -5.99 9.26 -14.76
CA GLN A 97 -7.11 9.30 -15.72
C GLN A 97 -8.30 8.54 -15.13
N LYS A 98 -9.46 8.72 -15.76
CA LYS A 98 -10.69 8.04 -15.38
C LYS A 98 -10.92 6.86 -16.34
N ALA A 99 -11.07 5.65 -15.78
CA ALA A 99 -11.45 4.47 -16.55
C ALA A 99 -12.94 4.46 -16.94
N ALA A 100 -13.35 3.52 -17.77
CA ALA A 100 -14.74 3.38 -18.23
C ALA A 100 -15.73 3.17 -17.07
N ASN A 101 -15.31 2.54 -15.97
CA ASN A 101 -16.11 2.36 -14.76
C ASN A 101 -16.25 3.64 -13.90
N GLY A 102 -15.70 4.77 -14.35
CA GLY A 102 -15.77 6.06 -13.67
C GLY A 102 -14.76 6.24 -12.53
N ILE A 103 -13.91 5.26 -12.22
CA ILE A 103 -12.92 5.31 -11.16
C ILE A 103 -11.58 5.81 -11.72
N ASN A 104 -10.89 6.66 -10.96
CA ASN A 104 -9.56 7.11 -11.33
C ASN A 104 -8.53 5.98 -11.25
N TYR A 105 -7.57 5.97 -12.17
CA TYR A 105 -6.35 5.16 -12.11
C TYR A 105 -5.12 6.05 -12.32
N VAL A 106 -4.01 5.68 -11.71
CA VAL A 106 -2.77 6.44 -11.78
C VAL A 106 -2.04 6.08 -13.07
N THR A 107 -1.51 7.10 -13.78
CA THR A 107 -0.78 6.93 -15.05
C THR A 107 0.70 7.29 -14.92
N LYS A 108 1.10 8.01 -13.87
CA LYS A 108 2.49 8.41 -13.64
C LYS A 108 3.14 7.50 -12.59
N GLY A 109 4.23 6.82 -12.96
CA GLY A 109 4.89 5.83 -12.11
C GLY A 109 4.12 4.50 -12.05
N THR A 110 3.37 4.20 -13.12
CA THR A 110 2.63 2.95 -13.30
C THR A 110 2.75 2.49 -14.74
N ASN A 111 2.73 1.18 -14.96
CA ASN A 111 2.92 0.57 -16.29
C ASN A 111 1.67 -0.12 -16.84
N ALA A 112 0.64 -0.32 -16.01
CA ALA A 112 -0.64 -0.87 -16.45
C ALA A 112 -1.77 -0.47 -15.49
N TYR A 113 -3.02 -0.54 -15.94
CA TYR A 113 -4.18 -0.55 -15.05
C TYR A 113 -5.10 -1.73 -15.35
N ILE A 114 -5.89 -2.12 -14.33
CA ILE A 114 -6.88 -3.17 -14.40
C ILE A 114 -8.13 -2.67 -13.66
N SER A 115 -9.26 -2.65 -14.35
CA SER A 115 -10.58 -2.40 -13.79
C SER A 115 -11.27 -3.71 -13.47
N ALA A 116 -11.92 -3.80 -12.31
CA ALA A 116 -12.57 -5.03 -11.90
C ALA A 116 -13.88 -4.80 -11.16
N LYS A 117 -14.77 -5.80 -11.26
CA LYS A 117 -16.05 -5.88 -10.56
C LYS A 117 -16.05 -7.08 -9.61
N VAL A 118 -16.30 -6.81 -8.34
CA VAL A 118 -16.34 -7.83 -7.28
C VAL A 118 -17.46 -8.83 -7.53
N GLU A 119 -17.13 -10.11 -7.47
CA GLU A 119 -18.08 -11.23 -7.53
C GLU A 119 -18.27 -11.88 -6.15
N THR A 120 -17.20 -12.00 -5.38
CA THR A 120 -17.21 -12.72 -4.09
C THR A 120 -16.25 -12.05 -3.11
N THR A 121 -16.59 -12.14 -1.82
CA THR A 121 -15.75 -11.66 -0.72
C THR A 121 -15.51 -12.76 0.29
N VAL A 122 -14.31 -12.77 0.91
CA VAL A 122 -13.96 -13.66 2.02
C VAL A 122 -13.42 -12.83 3.18
N ASP A 123 -14.03 -12.98 4.35
CA ASP A 123 -13.56 -12.33 5.57
C ASP A 123 -12.31 -13.04 6.11
N LEU A 124 -11.21 -12.30 6.25
CA LEU A 124 -9.93 -12.78 6.79
C LEU A 124 -9.60 -12.16 8.16
N GLY A 125 -10.59 -11.67 8.88
CA GLY A 125 -10.40 -10.97 10.16
C GLY A 125 -10.03 -9.50 9.95
N THR A 126 -8.75 -9.16 9.87
CA THR A 126 -8.27 -7.78 9.67
C THR A 126 -8.42 -7.27 8.23
N HIS A 127 -8.56 -8.17 7.28
CA HIS A 127 -8.69 -7.88 5.84
C HIS A 127 -9.93 -8.56 5.27
N THR A 128 -10.40 -8.05 4.15
CA THR A 128 -11.34 -8.74 3.28
C THR A 128 -10.63 -9.09 1.98
N MET A 129 -10.70 -10.35 1.56
CA MET A 129 -10.32 -10.75 0.21
C MET A 129 -11.51 -10.52 -0.73
N PHE A 130 -11.25 -9.85 -1.84
CA PHE A 130 -12.18 -9.65 -2.92
C PHE A 130 -11.73 -10.48 -4.11
N ILE A 131 -12.63 -11.28 -4.68
CA ILE A 131 -12.45 -11.97 -5.97
C ILE A 131 -13.30 -11.19 -6.97
N ALA A 132 -12.71 -10.77 -8.06
CA ALA A 132 -13.33 -9.85 -9.00
C ALA A 132 -13.07 -10.25 -10.45
N GLU A 133 -14.08 -10.10 -11.30
CA GLU A 133 -13.97 -10.20 -12.75
C GLU A 133 -13.25 -8.97 -13.30
N VAL A 134 -12.27 -9.19 -14.18
CA VAL A 134 -11.60 -8.11 -14.91
C VAL A 134 -12.54 -7.60 -15.99
N THR A 135 -12.88 -6.31 -15.94
CA THR A 135 -13.81 -5.67 -16.88
C THR A 135 -13.11 -4.81 -17.93
N ASP A 136 -11.89 -4.34 -17.64
CA ASP A 136 -11.06 -3.56 -18.53
C ASP A 136 -9.61 -3.56 -18.07
N MET A 137 -8.64 -3.46 -18.98
CA MET A 137 -7.22 -3.40 -18.63
C MET A 137 -6.39 -2.90 -19.81
N GLU A 138 -5.28 -2.19 -19.52
CA GLU A 138 -4.35 -1.70 -20.55
C GLU A 138 -2.93 -1.61 -19.99
N VAL A 139 -1.95 -1.85 -20.88
CA VAL A 139 -0.53 -1.57 -20.63
C VAL A 139 -0.26 -0.11 -20.96
N LEU A 140 0.32 0.64 -20.03
CA LEU A 140 0.59 2.08 -20.16
C LEU A 140 2.05 2.36 -20.53
N SER A 141 2.98 1.47 -20.16
CA SER A 141 4.40 1.57 -20.52
C SER A 141 5.10 0.22 -20.40
N ASP A 142 6.31 0.13 -21.00
CA ASP A 142 7.18 -1.06 -20.91
C ASP A 142 8.14 -1.02 -19.72
N VAL A 143 8.06 -0.02 -18.84
CA VAL A 143 8.88 0.06 -17.61
C VAL A 143 8.55 -1.12 -16.70
N PRO A 144 9.55 -1.86 -16.14
CA PRO A 144 9.29 -3.00 -15.28
C PRO A 144 8.41 -2.66 -14.07
N SER A 145 7.58 -3.63 -13.65
CA SER A 145 6.74 -3.48 -12.45
C SER A 145 7.59 -3.56 -11.18
N VAL A 146 7.29 -2.72 -10.20
CA VAL A 146 7.94 -2.72 -8.89
C VAL A 146 7.59 -3.99 -8.12
N THR A 147 8.61 -4.70 -7.65
CA THR A 147 8.47 -5.71 -6.60
C THR A 147 8.61 -5.07 -5.21
N TYR A 148 8.09 -5.74 -4.18
CA TYR A 148 8.25 -5.25 -2.80
C TYR A 148 9.74 -5.13 -2.40
N SER A 149 10.60 -6.06 -2.87
CA SER A 149 12.05 -6.00 -2.65
C SER A 149 12.67 -4.77 -3.31
N TYR A 150 12.33 -4.52 -4.58
CA TYR A 150 12.82 -3.33 -5.30
C TYR A 150 12.42 -2.03 -4.59
N TYR A 151 11.17 -1.93 -4.14
CA TYR A 151 10.72 -0.78 -3.36
C TYR A 151 11.57 -0.54 -2.10
N GLN A 152 11.85 -1.60 -1.33
CA GLN A 152 12.66 -1.49 -0.11
C GLN A 152 14.11 -1.08 -0.38
N GLU A 153 14.69 -1.51 -1.51
CA GLU A 153 16.09 -1.28 -1.85
C GLU A 153 16.31 0.06 -2.55
N HIS A 154 15.38 0.50 -3.42
CA HIS A 154 15.62 1.58 -4.37
C HIS A 154 14.69 2.78 -4.23
N ILE A 155 13.46 2.61 -3.77
CA ILE A 155 12.47 3.70 -3.74
C ILE A 155 12.28 4.24 -2.32
N LYS A 156 12.19 3.35 -1.32
CA LYS A 156 11.98 3.74 0.07
C LYS A 156 13.19 4.53 0.60
N PRO A 157 12.98 5.74 1.16
CA PRO A 157 14.07 6.48 1.79
C PRO A 157 14.74 5.65 2.88
N LYS A 158 16.06 5.48 2.77
CA LYS A 158 16.83 4.86 3.84
C LYS A 158 16.91 5.86 4.99
N PRO A 159 16.79 5.40 6.26
CA PRO A 159 17.04 6.26 7.40
C PRO A 159 18.43 6.88 7.25
N GLN A 160 18.51 8.18 7.12
CA GLN A 160 19.80 8.84 7.20
C GLN A 160 20.33 8.65 8.63
N PRO A 161 21.61 8.22 8.82
CA PRO A 161 22.19 8.28 10.13
C PRO A 161 22.15 9.74 10.57
N LYS A 162 21.31 10.07 11.55
CA LYS A 162 21.37 11.37 12.21
C LYS A 162 22.78 11.49 12.75
N THR A 163 23.50 12.54 12.41
CA THR A 163 24.73 12.92 13.09
C THR A 163 24.34 13.15 14.55
N VAL A 164 24.68 12.19 15.41
CA VAL A 164 24.39 12.26 16.85
C VAL A 164 25.28 13.37 17.40
N THR A 165 24.71 14.50 17.81
CA THR A 165 25.42 15.48 18.63
C THR A 165 25.65 14.85 20.01
N ALA A 166 26.76 15.22 20.69
CA ALA A 166 27.20 14.60 21.94
C ALA A 166 26.16 14.63 23.09
N GLU A 167 25.04 15.34 22.93
CA GLU A 167 23.92 15.42 23.87
C GLU A 167 22.84 14.33 23.68
N GLU A 168 22.85 13.57 22.58
CA GLU A 168 21.85 12.54 22.25
C GLU A 168 22.34 11.10 22.54
N SER A 169 23.59 10.94 23.02
CA SER A 169 24.14 9.64 23.36
C SER A 169 23.51 9.09 24.65
N GLY A 170 22.71 8.03 24.52
CA GLY A 170 22.10 7.33 25.64
C GLY A 170 20.57 7.23 25.61
N LYS A 171 19.90 7.78 24.60
CA LYS A 171 18.45 7.60 24.42
C LYS A 171 18.13 6.25 23.79
N THR A 172 17.24 5.51 24.39
CA THR A 172 16.65 4.30 23.80
C THR A 172 15.64 4.70 22.74
N VAL A 173 15.80 4.12 21.57
CA VAL A 173 14.89 4.31 20.43
C VAL A 173 14.42 2.97 19.91
N TRP A 174 13.14 2.83 19.64
CA TRP A 174 12.55 1.66 19.02
C TRP A 174 12.27 1.97 17.54
N ARG A 175 12.82 1.17 16.63
CA ARG A 175 12.67 1.35 15.19
C ARG A 175 11.75 0.30 14.61
N CYS A 176 10.71 0.74 13.90
CA CYS A 176 9.85 -0.16 13.15
C CYS A 176 10.67 -0.82 12.02
N THR A 177 10.75 -2.16 12.03
CA THR A 177 11.49 -2.96 11.04
C THR A 177 10.85 -2.89 9.65
N VAL A 178 9.57 -2.49 9.57
CA VAL A 178 8.81 -2.41 8.32
C VAL A 178 8.98 -1.06 7.63
N CYS A 179 8.83 0.06 8.33
CA CYS A 179 8.83 1.39 7.71
C CYS A 179 9.96 2.31 8.18
N GLY A 180 10.73 1.91 9.21
CA GLY A 180 11.81 2.71 9.78
C GLY A 180 11.36 3.85 10.68
N TYR A 181 10.06 3.94 11.05
CA TYR A 181 9.57 4.90 12.05
C TYR A 181 10.30 4.68 13.36
N GLU A 182 10.74 5.76 14.02
CA GLU A 182 11.43 5.72 15.31
C GLU A 182 10.51 6.23 16.42
N TYR A 183 10.35 5.41 17.46
CA TYR A 183 9.66 5.75 18.70
C TYR A 183 10.72 5.97 19.78
N GLU A 184 10.73 7.13 20.43
CA GLU A 184 11.65 7.49 21.52
C GLU A 184 11.01 7.09 22.85
N GLY A 185 11.65 6.20 23.61
CA GLY A 185 11.20 5.76 24.92
C GLY A 185 12.00 4.56 25.42
N GLU A 186 12.10 4.37 26.74
CA GLU A 186 12.81 3.23 27.32
C GLU A 186 12.13 1.89 26.98
N GLU A 187 10.80 1.90 26.89
CA GLU A 187 9.95 0.77 26.52
C GLU A 187 8.92 1.24 25.49
N ILE A 188 8.52 0.33 24.59
CA ILE A 188 7.43 0.57 23.66
C ILE A 188 6.16 -0.09 24.25
N PRO A 189 5.00 0.61 24.32
CA PRO A 189 3.76 0.02 24.80
C PRO A 189 3.36 -1.21 23.97
N GLU A 190 2.84 -2.26 24.61
CA GLU A 190 2.44 -3.50 23.91
C GLU A 190 1.35 -3.28 22.87
N ASP A 191 0.48 -2.30 23.10
CA ASP A 191 -0.61 -1.88 22.20
C ASP A 191 -0.20 -0.80 21.20
N PHE A 192 1.10 -0.42 21.14
CA PHE A 192 1.59 0.58 20.23
C PHE A 192 1.43 0.13 18.78
N ILE A 193 0.81 0.98 18.00
CA ILE A 193 0.63 0.80 16.55
C ILE A 193 1.46 1.86 15.82
N CYS A 194 2.32 1.43 14.93
CA CYS A 194 3.13 2.32 14.11
C CYS A 194 2.25 3.36 13.41
N PRO A 195 2.46 4.68 13.62
CA PRO A 195 1.63 5.71 13.00
C PRO A 195 1.78 5.74 11.47
N TRP A 196 2.90 5.25 10.93
CA TRP A 196 3.17 5.25 9.49
C TRP A 196 2.59 4.02 8.77
N CYS A 197 2.95 2.81 9.23
CA CYS A 197 2.60 1.59 8.51
C CYS A 197 1.57 0.72 9.23
N LYS A 198 1.08 1.16 10.40
CA LYS A 198 0.05 0.47 11.20
C LYS A 198 0.46 -0.93 11.69
N HIS A 199 1.75 -1.23 11.74
CA HIS A 199 2.27 -2.47 12.29
C HIS A 199 2.35 -2.40 13.83
N PRO A 200 2.18 -3.52 14.55
CA PRO A 200 2.18 -3.56 16.00
C PRO A 200 3.58 -3.38 16.59
N ALA A 201 3.66 -3.18 17.91
CA ALA A 201 4.90 -3.04 18.66
C ALA A 201 5.88 -4.21 18.47
N SER A 202 5.39 -5.42 18.21
CA SER A 202 6.21 -6.62 17.94
C SER A 202 7.10 -6.48 16.69
N ASP A 203 6.80 -5.55 15.80
CA ASP A 203 7.59 -5.26 14.61
C ASP A 203 8.60 -4.12 14.82
N PHE A 204 8.87 -3.76 16.07
CA PHE A 204 9.88 -2.81 16.45
C PHE A 204 11.10 -3.49 17.06
N GLU A 205 12.28 -3.01 16.73
CA GLU A 205 13.55 -3.40 17.33
C GLU A 205 14.15 -2.27 18.16
N LYS A 206 14.74 -2.64 19.30
CA LYS A 206 15.44 -1.67 20.16
C LYS A 206 16.77 -1.28 19.53
N VAL A 207 16.97 0.01 19.29
CA VAL A 207 18.21 0.58 18.76
C VAL A 207 18.82 1.48 19.83
N THR A 208 19.99 1.11 20.32
CA THR A 208 20.76 1.97 21.23
C THR A 208 21.63 2.90 20.39
N LYS A 209 21.42 4.19 20.50
CA LYS A 209 22.26 5.22 19.85
C LYS A 209 23.41 5.63 20.73
#